data_f24e377cf4d138b3c005ef86ab076f98
#
_entry.id   f24e377cf4d138b3c005ef86ab076f98
#
_cell.length_a   1.000
_cell.length_b   1.000
_cell.length_c   1.000
_cell.angle_alpha   90.00
_cell.angle_beta   90.00
_cell.angle_gamma   90.00
#
_symmetry.space_group_name_H-M   'P 1'
#
loop_
_entity.id
_entity.type
_entity.pdbx_description
1 polymer ?
#
loop_
_entity_poly.entity_id
_entity_poly.type
_entity_poly.pdbx_seq_one_letter_code
_entity_poly.pdbx_strand_id
1 'polypeptide(L)'
;LTGVVINEALARLLTGDFTRGWELFARRGKPDARYATLPLWNGDPIPQGTLLLAVEQGLGDTLQFVRLIPWAAARAGQVVLEVQPPLRELMASSFPDIQTLAQGDPLPGTVTHYCRLMELARLMQLGADNIPGAVLYLKTPPTAVPPVAAEGPVIGLDHLNDAKRSLRLEQLRPVLEPYQRHIVSLQKGKQAEELRQTGFSIIDGGAGLDDFTATAALLSKIDLLITADTSVAHLAGALGRPVWIMLPYDPDWRWQLERRDVPWYPTAKLYRQPAPGDWGAVLAEIGRDLAVLMQGGRAVLTPPA
;
A
#
# COMPACT_ATOMS: atom_id res chain seq x y z
N LEU A 1 -15.15 13.68 21.20
CA LEU A 1 -13.84 14.36 21.28
C LEU A 1 -12.76 13.62 20.46
N THR A 2 -12.66 12.29 20.57
CA THR A 2 -11.61 11.51 19.85
C THR A 2 -11.74 11.64 18.34
N GLY A 3 -12.95 11.57 17.77
CA GLY A 3 -13.18 11.70 16.31
C GLY A 3 -12.73 13.04 15.74
N VAL A 4 -12.99 14.15 16.44
CA VAL A 4 -12.59 15.50 16.02
C VAL A 4 -11.05 15.62 15.96
N VAL A 5 -10.37 15.08 16.98
CA VAL A 5 -8.90 15.10 17.06
C VAL A 5 -8.28 14.27 15.90
N ILE A 6 -8.87 13.12 15.59
CA ILE A 6 -8.39 12.29 14.48
C ILE A 6 -8.64 12.96 13.14
N ASN A 7 -9.80 13.57 12.93
CA ASN A 7 -10.06 14.32 11.69
C ASN A 7 -9.08 15.49 11.52
N GLU A 8 -8.75 16.21 12.60
CA GLU A 8 -7.69 17.24 12.57
C GLU A 8 -6.34 16.62 12.22
N ALA A 9 -5.98 15.46 12.81
CA ALA A 9 -4.74 14.77 12.50
C ALA A 9 -4.64 14.44 11.01
N LEU A 10 -5.69 13.84 10.44
CA LEU A 10 -5.73 13.47 9.03
C LEU A 10 -5.65 14.70 8.11
N ALA A 11 -6.36 15.79 8.45
CA ALA A 11 -6.28 17.04 7.70
C ALA A 11 -4.87 17.64 7.72
N ARG A 12 -4.17 17.59 8.87
CA ARG A 12 -2.79 18.02 9.00
C ARG A 12 -1.82 17.20 8.16
N LEU A 13 -1.95 15.87 8.22
CA LEU A 13 -1.15 14.96 7.40
C LEU A 13 -1.40 15.18 5.91
N LEU A 14 -2.66 15.39 5.51
CA LEU A 14 -3.05 15.67 4.14
C LEU A 14 -2.41 16.95 3.59
N THR A 15 -2.27 17.97 4.42
CA THR A 15 -1.68 19.27 4.08
C THR A 15 -0.17 19.35 4.30
N GLY A 16 0.47 18.23 4.73
CA GLY A 16 1.92 18.15 4.91
C GLY A 16 2.44 18.61 6.27
N ASP A 17 1.55 18.98 7.22
CA ASP A 17 1.93 19.25 8.60
C ASP A 17 2.10 17.93 9.38
N PHE A 18 3.16 17.20 9.03
CA PHE A 18 3.41 15.87 9.58
C PHE A 18 3.67 15.91 11.09
N THR A 19 4.42 16.89 11.56
CA THR A 19 4.77 16.98 13.00
C THR A 19 3.51 17.02 13.86
N ARG A 20 2.63 17.99 13.59
CA ARG A 20 1.40 18.10 14.34
C ARG A 20 0.41 16.99 14.05
N GLY A 21 0.38 16.53 12.80
CA GLY A 21 -0.45 15.41 12.37
C GLY A 21 -0.17 14.14 13.16
N TRP A 22 1.09 13.73 13.30
CA TRP A 22 1.46 12.54 14.07
C TRP A 22 1.20 12.66 15.57
N GLU A 23 1.44 13.84 16.16
CA GLU A 23 1.10 14.09 17.58
C GLU A 23 -0.38 13.87 17.87
N LEU A 24 -1.24 14.38 16.99
CA LEU A 24 -2.70 14.20 17.12
C LEU A 24 -3.11 12.77 16.80
N PHE A 25 -2.53 12.15 15.77
CA PHE A 25 -2.83 10.78 15.38
C PHE A 25 -2.45 9.76 16.45
N ALA A 26 -1.43 10.04 17.27
CA ALA A 26 -1.08 9.22 18.43
C ALA A 26 -2.21 9.07 19.45
N ARG A 27 -3.16 10.01 19.45
CA ARG A 27 -4.35 9.99 20.34
C ARG A 27 -5.47 9.09 19.82
N ARG A 28 -5.27 8.39 18.69
CA ARG A 28 -6.22 7.41 18.15
C ARG A 28 -6.39 6.24 19.10
N GLY A 29 -7.61 5.91 19.47
CA GLY A 29 -8.00 4.72 20.22
C GLY A 29 -7.09 4.31 21.39
N LYS A 30 -7.57 3.41 22.21
CA LYS A 30 -6.75 2.74 23.23
C LYS A 30 -5.98 1.59 22.58
N PRO A 31 -4.79 1.21 23.10
CA PRO A 31 -4.14 -0.04 22.76
C PRO A 31 -5.08 -1.22 22.97
N ASP A 32 -4.91 -2.28 22.19
CA ASP A 32 -5.63 -3.52 22.40
C ASP A 32 -5.36 -4.06 23.82
N ALA A 33 -6.41 -4.55 24.48
CA ALA A 33 -6.32 -5.12 25.82
C ALA A 33 -5.30 -6.26 25.91
N ARG A 34 -5.02 -6.95 24.79
CA ARG A 34 -4.02 -8.01 24.67
C ARG A 34 -2.62 -7.53 25.06
N TYR A 35 -2.30 -6.26 24.85
CA TYR A 35 -0.98 -5.69 25.14
C TYR A 35 -0.96 -4.82 26.41
N ALA A 36 -2.06 -4.79 27.16
CA ALA A 36 -2.24 -3.86 28.29
C ALA A 36 -1.21 -4.06 29.44
N THR A 37 -0.60 -5.23 29.54
CA THR A 37 0.43 -5.53 30.52
C THR A 37 1.85 -5.18 30.08
N LEU A 38 2.04 -4.84 28.81
CA LEU A 38 3.32 -4.51 28.24
C LEU A 38 3.57 -3.00 28.34
N PRO A 39 4.74 -2.55 28.82
CA PRO A 39 5.14 -1.15 28.76
C PRO A 39 5.11 -0.62 27.33
N LEU A 40 4.51 0.56 27.13
CA LEU A 40 4.58 1.25 25.86
C LEU A 40 6.02 1.72 25.62
N TRP A 41 6.56 1.37 24.45
CA TRP A 41 7.87 1.85 24.04
C TRP A 41 7.79 3.32 23.60
N ASN A 42 8.72 4.13 24.09
CA ASN A 42 8.80 5.56 23.84
C ASN A 42 9.85 5.96 22.78
N GLY A 43 10.53 4.96 22.16
CA GLY A 43 11.59 5.18 21.17
C GLY A 43 13.01 5.13 21.74
N ASP A 44 13.20 5.08 23.07
CA ASP A 44 14.52 4.97 23.69
C ASP A 44 15.17 3.59 23.39
N PRO A 45 16.51 3.52 23.36
CA PRO A 45 17.21 2.25 23.18
C PRO A 45 16.90 1.23 24.29
N ILE A 46 16.56 0.02 23.89
CA ILE A 46 16.32 -1.14 24.76
C ILE A 46 17.18 -2.33 24.31
N PRO A 47 18.52 -2.26 24.41
CA PRO A 47 19.42 -3.24 23.80
C PRO A 47 19.29 -4.66 24.35
N GLN A 48 18.68 -4.84 25.53
CA GLN A 48 18.37 -6.15 26.13
C GLN A 48 16.87 -6.49 26.03
N GLY A 49 16.05 -5.60 25.45
CA GLY A 49 14.61 -5.76 25.35
C GLY A 49 14.17 -6.38 24.05
N THR A 50 13.03 -7.06 24.08
CA THR A 50 12.30 -7.52 22.91
C THR A 50 11.10 -6.60 22.68
N LEU A 51 11.09 -5.91 21.55
CA LEU A 51 10.03 -4.98 21.15
C LEU A 51 9.00 -5.69 20.28
N LEU A 52 7.74 -5.72 20.72
CA LEU A 52 6.61 -6.08 19.87
C LEU A 52 6.16 -4.87 19.06
N LEU A 53 6.22 -4.98 17.75
CA LEU A 53 5.56 -4.06 16.81
C LEU A 53 4.24 -4.69 16.37
N ALA A 54 3.11 -4.10 16.76
CA ALA A 54 1.79 -4.63 16.42
C ALA A 54 1.05 -3.69 15.46
N VAL A 55 0.42 -4.28 14.48
CA VAL A 55 -0.40 -3.54 13.51
C VAL A 55 -1.78 -3.22 14.09
N GLU A 56 -2.34 -2.09 13.72
CA GLU A 56 -3.61 -1.61 14.29
C GLU A 56 -4.61 -1.04 13.27
N GLN A 57 -4.26 -1.05 12.00
CA GLN A 57 -5.05 -0.48 10.90
C GLN A 57 -5.21 -1.50 9.77
N GLY A 58 -5.50 -1.03 8.55
CA GLY A 58 -5.67 -1.87 7.38
C GLY A 58 -4.37 -2.49 6.85
N LEU A 59 -4.51 -3.38 5.88
CA LEU A 59 -3.38 -4.05 5.21
C LEU A 59 -2.44 -3.05 4.53
N GLY A 60 -3.01 -2.00 3.90
CA GLY A 60 -2.23 -0.93 3.26
C GLY A 60 -1.35 -0.17 4.25
N ASP A 61 -1.87 0.09 5.47
CA ASP A 61 -1.11 0.73 6.54
C ASP A 61 0.11 -0.11 6.94
N THR A 62 -0.10 -1.40 7.11
CA THR A 62 0.99 -2.32 7.42
C THR A 62 2.04 -2.30 6.32
N LEU A 63 1.64 -2.48 5.05
CA LEU A 63 2.54 -2.46 3.90
C LEU A 63 3.33 -1.15 3.80
N GLN A 64 2.72 -0.03 4.15
CA GLN A 64 3.38 1.27 4.11
C GLN A 64 4.37 1.45 5.27
N PHE A 65 3.98 1.08 6.51
CA PHE A 65 4.74 1.46 7.70
C PHE A 65 5.81 0.44 8.13
N VAL A 66 5.81 -0.78 7.61
CA VAL A 66 6.90 -1.75 7.86
C VAL A 66 8.27 -1.26 7.39
N ARG A 67 8.35 -0.26 6.51
CA ARG A 67 9.59 0.43 6.14
C ARG A 67 10.31 1.07 7.32
N LEU A 68 9.59 1.34 8.41
CA LEU A 68 10.14 1.96 9.62
C LEU A 68 10.76 0.94 10.60
N ILE A 69 10.56 -0.35 10.35
CA ILE A 69 11.08 -1.45 11.19
C ILE A 69 12.60 -1.35 11.39
N PRO A 70 13.44 -1.07 10.38
CA PRO A 70 14.88 -0.97 10.58
C PRO A 70 15.29 0.07 11.64
N TRP A 71 14.56 1.19 11.74
CA TRP A 71 14.80 2.19 12.77
C TRP A 71 14.52 1.66 14.18
N ALA A 72 13.44 0.91 14.36
CA ALA A 72 13.10 0.28 15.63
C ALA A 72 14.08 -0.85 15.97
N ALA A 73 14.45 -1.68 14.99
CA ALA A 73 15.41 -2.77 15.15
C ALA A 73 16.80 -2.29 15.57
N ALA A 74 17.22 -1.11 15.11
CA ALA A 74 18.49 -0.50 15.54
C ALA A 74 18.48 -0.05 17.02
N ARG A 75 17.32 -0.07 17.70
CA ARG A 75 17.13 0.39 19.09
C ARG A 75 16.74 -0.69 20.08
N ALA A 76 16.27 -1.83 19.60
CA ALA A 76 15.87 -2.96 20.43
C ALA A 76 16.86 -4.12 20.28
N GLY A 77 17.00 -4.94 21.34
CA GLY A 77 17.79 -6.15 21.26
C GLY A 77 17.19 -7.17 20.30
N GLN A 78 15.85 -7.26 20.28
CA GLN A 78 15.08 -8.07 19.35
C GLN A 78 13.79 -7.34 18.96
N VAL A 79 13.26 -7.66 17.77
CA VAL A 79 11.94 -7.22 17.32
C VAL A 79 11.08 -8.44 17.02
N VAL A 80 9.84 -8.39 17.46
CA VAL A 80 8.75 -9.28 17.04
C VAL A 80 7.73 -8.45 16.30
N LEU A 81 7.37 -8.85 15.09
CA LEU A 81 6.38 -8.18 14.26
C LEU A 81 5.09 -8.98 14.22
N GLU A 82 4.00 -8.42 14.70
CA GLU A 82 2.68 -9.02 14.58
C GLU A 82 1.90 -8.32 13.48
N VAL A 83 1.39 -9.11 12.50
CA VAL A 83 0.70 -8.61 11.30
C VAL A 83 -0.63 -9.32 11.07
N GLN A 84 -1.46 -8.76 10.21
CA GLN A 84 -2.67 -9.44 9.74
C GLN A 84 -2.29 -10.76 9.02
N PRO A 85 -3.07 -11.84 9.17
CA PRO A 85 -2.74 -13.15 8.62
C PRO A 85 -2.35 -13.16 7.14
N PRO A 86 -3.02 -12.41 6.22
CA PRO A 86 -2.66 -12.40 4.80
C PRO A 86 -1.27 -11.82 4.48
N LEU A 87 -0.64 -11.11 5.42
CA LEU A 87 0.68 -10.49 5.25
C LEU A 87 1.82 -11.30 5.86
N ARG A 88 1.52 -12.34 6.64
CA ARG A 88 2.51 -13.05 7.45
C ARG A 88 3.70 -13.56 6.64
N GLU A 89 3.44 -14.31 5.58
CA GLU A 89 4.50 -14.93 4.76
C GLU A 89 5.34 -13.89 4.00
N LEU A 90 4.69 -12.86 3.48
CA LEU A 90 5.37 -11.74 2.83
C LEU A 90 6.31 -11.01 3.79
N MET A 91 5.87 -10.77 5.03
CA MET A 91 6.68 -10.10 6.04
C MET A 91 7.82 -10.98 6.52
N ALA A 92 7.57 -12.26 6.79
CA ALA A 92 8.60 -13.21 7.18
C ALA A 92 9.72 -13.34 6.13
N SER A 93 9.37 -13.36 4.85
CA SER A 93 10.36 -13.40 3.76
C SER A 93 11.09 -12.08 3.55
N SER A 94 10.44 -10.95 3.84
CA SER A 94 11.04 -9.62 3.69
C SER A 94 11.96 -9.25 4.84
N PHE A 95 11.67 -9.73 6.04
CA PHE A 95 12.42 -9.46 7.28
C PHE A 95 12.81 -10.78 7.97
N PRO A 96 13.74 -11.57 7.38
CA PRO A 96 14.06 -12.92 7.86
C PRO A 96 14.65 -12.96 9.28
N ASP A 97 15.27 -11.86 9.72
CA ASP A 97 15.86 -11.73 11.06
C ASP A 97 14.84 -11.30 12.13
N ILE A 98 13.58 -11.10 11.74
CA ILE A 98 12.49 -10.64 12.63
C ILE A 98 11.44 -11.76 12.75
N GLN A 99 11.15 -12.16 13.99
CA GLN A 99 10.07 -13.10 14.23
C GLN A 99 8.73 -12.47 13.83
N THR A 100 8.06 -13.06 12.85
CA THR A 100 6.75 -12.59 12.37
C THR A 100 5.64 -13.47 12.89
N LEU A 101 4.64 -12.86 13.52
CA LEU A 101 3.43 -13.49 14.05
C LEU A 101 2.20 -13.03 13.26
N ALA A 102 1.21 -13.88 13.13
CA ALA A 102 -0.12 -13.44 12.72
C ALA A 102 -0.89 -12.90 13.95
N GLN A 103 -1.78 -11.93 13.71
CA GLN A 103 -2.71 -11.47 14.75
C GLN A 103 -3.50 -12.66 15.30
N GLY A 104 -3.48 -12.81 16.62
CA GLY A 104 -4.10 -13.93 17.31
C GLY A 104 -3.11 -15.03 17.74
N ASP A 105 -1.92 -15.10 17.19
CA ASP A 105 -0.89 -16.03 17.61
C ASP A 105 -0.45 -15.73 19.07
N PRO A 106 -0.03 -16.73 19.86
CA PRO A 106 0.52 -16.51 21.19
C PRO A 106 1.74 -15.58 21.15
N LEU A 107 1.80 -14.61 22.05
CA LEU A 107 2.98 -13.75 22.18
C LEU A 107 4.12 -14.52 22.86
N PRO A 108 5.37 -14.39 22.37
CA PRO A 108 6.54 -14.93 23.07
C PRO A 108 6.68 -14.31 24.46
N GLY A 109 7.00 -15.15 25.45
CA GLY A 109 7.24 -14.68 26.83
C GLY A 109 8.47 -13.76 26.99
N THR A 110 9.26 -13.63 25.94
CA THR A 110 10.42 -12.71 25.88
C THR A 110 10.06 -11.28 25.57
N VAL A 111 8.83 -10.98 25.13
CA VAL A 111 8.39 -9.62 24.81
C VAL A 111 8.39 -8.76 26.07
N THR A 112 9.12 -7.65 26.02
CA THR A 112 9.29 -6.72 27.14
C THR A 112 8.62 -5.37 26.94
N HIS A 113 8.46 -4.96 25.69
CA HIS A 113 7.88 -3.66 25.30
C HIS A 113 6.95 -3.82 24.10
N TYR A 114 6.04 -2.90 23.97
CA TYR A 114 5.04 -2.85 22.90
C TYR A 114 5.01 -1.48 22.23
N CYS A 115 4.85 -1.47 20.91
CA CYS A 115 4.59 -0.27 20.12
C CYS A 115 3.63 -0.59 18.98
N ARG A 116 2.69 0.31 18.72
CA ARG A 116 1.88 0.23 17.50
C ARG A 116 2.75 0.62 16.30
N LEU A 117 2.63 -0.10 15.19
CA LEU A 117 3.52 0.09 14.04
C LEU A 117 3.50 1.54 13.53
N MET A 118 2.33 2.15 13.39
CA MET A 118 2.22 3.54 12.90
C MET A 118 2.70 4.59 13.93
N GLU A 119 2.86 4.23 15.21
CA GLU A 119 3.41 5.12 16.23
C GLU A 119 4.89 5.43 15.95
N LEU A 120 5.58 4.55 15.22
CA LEU A 120 6.96 4.80 14.79
C LEU A 120 7.10 6.11 14.01
N ALA A 121 6.09 6.51 13.25
CA ALA A 121 6.13 7.79 12.53
C ALA A 121 6.28 9.00 13.46
N ARG A 122 5.56 9.01 14.59
CA ARG A 122 5.68 10.05 15.59
C ARG A 122 7.03 9.98 16.31
N LEU A 123 7.45 8.79 16.74
CA LEU A 123 8.71 8.58 17.45
C LEU A 123 9.92 8.96 16.60
N MET A 124 9.85 8.77 15.29
CA MET A 124 10.86 9.18 14.33
C MET A 124 10.76 10.65 13.92
N GLN A 125 9.73 11.36 14.34
CA GLN A 125 9.40 12.71 13.83
C GLN A 125 9.33 12.72 12.29
N LEU A 126 8.61 11.75 11.73
CA LEU A 126 8.56 11.51 10.29
C LEU A 126 7.91 12.68 9.55
N GLY A 127 8.62 13.25 8.59
CA GLY A 127 8.16 14.29 7.67
C GLY A 127 8.42 13.86 6.23
N ALA A 128 8.00 14.66 5.26
CA ALA A 128 8.18 14.35 3.84
C ALA A 128 9.65 14.14 3.46
N ASP A 129 10.56 14.87 4.11
CA ASP A 129 11.99 14.92 3.76
C ASP A 129 12.81 13.79 4.39
N ASN A 130 12.27 13.09 5.38
CA ASN A 130 12.98 12.02 6.09
C ASN A 130 12.27 10.66 6.07
N ILE A 131 11.29 10.49 5.19
CA ILE A 131 10.72 9.16 4.94
C ILE A 131 11.85 8.25 4.47
N PRO A 132 12.09 7.09 5.12
CA PRO A 132 13.12 6.17 4.68
C PRO A 132 12.90 5.81 3.19
N GLY A 133 13.79 6.32 2.32
CA GLY A 133 13.58 6.36 0.88
C GLY A 133 13.91 5.07 0.14
N ALA A 134 14.26 4.00 0.85
CA ALA A 134 14.47 2.72 0.20
C ALA A 134 13.14 2.22 -0.37
N VAL A 135 13.00 2.31 -1.68
CA VAL A 135 12.09 1.44 -2.45
C VAL A 135 12.69 0.04 -2.44
N LEU A 136 11.85 -0.99 -2.58
CA LEU A 136 12.23 -2.40 -2.42
C LEU A 136 12.53 -2.78 -0.96
N TYR A 137 11.76 -2.24 -0.02
CA TYR A 137 11.82 -2.68 1.37
C TYR A 137 11.01 -3.96 1.63
N LEU A 138 10.13 -4.37 0.70
CA LEU A 138 9.53 -5.70 0.65
C LEU A 138 10.15 -6.52 -0.47
N LYS A 139 10.25 -7.83 -0.27
CA LYS A 139 10.81 -8.79 -1.21
C LYS A 139 9.70 -9.70 -1.75
N THR A 140 9.73 -9.95 -3.05
CA THR A 140 8.87 -10.97 -3.65
C THR A 140 9.49 -12.34 -3.39
N PRO A 141 8.86 -13.20 -2.59
CA PRO A 141 9.33 -14.57 -2.44
C PRO A 141 9.13 -15.37 -3.72
N PRO A 142 9.94 -16.42 -3.95
CA PRO A 142 9.79 -17.30 -5.09
C PRO A 142 8.46 -18.09 -4.96
N THR A 143 7.43 -17.60 -5.60
CA THR A 143 6.08 -18.18 -5.58
C THR A 143 5.64 -18.43 -7.02
N ALA A 144 5.05 -19.59 -7.29
CA ALA A 144 4.48 -19.88 -8.58
C ALA A 144 3.27 -18.97 -8.85
N VAL A 145 3.28 -18.31 -9.99
CA VAL A 145 2.15 -17.53 -10.49
C VAL A 145 1.82 -18.00 -11.89
N PRO A 146 0.56 -17.87 -12.32
CA PRO A 146 0.18 -18.19 -13.69
C PRO A 146 1.07 -17.45 -14.69
N PRO A 147 1.46 -18.08 -15.81
CA PRO A 147 2.21 -17.39 -16.85
C PRO A 147 1.37 -16.23 -17.40
N VAL A 148 1.94 -15.06 -17.42
CA VAL A 148 1.37 -13.91 -18.11
C VAL A 148 2.07 -13.79 -19.44
N ALA A 149 1.39 -14.26 -20.50
CA ALA A 149 1.91 -14.18 -21.86
C ALA A 149 1.33 -12.96 -22.56
N ALA A 150 2.16 -11.94 -22.79
CA ALA A 150 1.83 -10.81 -23.64
C ALA A 150 3.02 -10.43 -24.50
N GLU A 151 2.77 -10.08 -25.76
CA GLU A 151 3.77 -9.45 -26.61
C GLU A 151 3.79 -7.96 -26.31
N GLY A 152 4.63 -7.52 -25.36
CA GLY A 152 4.73 -6.12 -24.92
C GLY A 152 4.44 -5.89 -23.44
N PRO A 153 4.18 -4.64 -23.01
CA PRO A 153 3.95 -4.31 -21.62
C PRO A 153 2.76 -5.04 -21.01
N VAL A 154 2.94 -5.59 -19.82
CA VAL A 154 1.88 -6.22 -19.02
C VAL A 154 1.35 -5.22 -18.01
N ILE A 155 0.03 -5.01 -18.03
CA ILE A 155 -0.66 -4.05 -17.20
C ILE A 155 -1.51 -4.77 -16.18
N GLY A 156 -1.22 -4.58 -14.90
CA GLY A 156 -2.08 -5.02 -13.81
C GLY A 156 -3.24 -4.06 -13.62
N LEU A 157 -4.42 -4.58 -13.34
CA LEU A 157 -5.60 -3.79 -13.01
C LEU A 157 -6.16 -4.21 -11.66
N ASP A 158 -6.23 -3.27 -10.74
CA ASP A 158 -6.94 -3.41 -9.47
C ASP A 158 -7.84 -2.20 -9.26
N HIS A 159 -9.15 -2.40 -9.18
CA HIS A 159 -10.12 -1.34 -8.98
C HIS A 159 -11.08 -1.71 -7.84
N LEU A 160 -11.59 -0.72 -7.14
CA LEU A 160 -12.64 -0.92 -6.17
C LEU A 160 -13.99 -0.65 -6.83
N ASN A 161 -14.96 -1.49 -6.59
CA ASN A 161 -16.35 -1.17 -6.93
C ASN A 161 -16.97 -0.30 -5.82
N ASP A 162 -16.39 0.91 -5.63
CA ASP A 162 -16.82 1.92 -4.67
C ASP A 162 -16.90 3.27 -5.39
N ALA A 163 -18.11 3.71 -5.67
CA ALA A 163 -18.38 4.92 -6.47
C ALA A 163 -17.73 6.21 -5.90
N LYS A 164 -17.38 6.23 -4.61
CA LYS A 164 -16.70 7.39 -3.99
C LYS A 164 -15.18 7.38 -4.24
N ARG A 165 -14.56 6.21 -4.28
CA ARG A 165 -13.12 6.05 -4.31
C ARG A 165 -12.58 5.46 -5.60
N SER A 166 -13.43 4.91 -6.46
CA SER A 166 -13.00 4.19 -7.65
C SER A 166 -14.08 4.13 -8.73
N LEU A 167 -13.71 3.55 -9.85
CA LEU A 167 -14.51 3.34 -11.05
C LEU A 167 -14.95 1.88 -11.14
N ARG A 168 -16.13 1.67 -11.71
CA ARG A 168 -16.53 0.33 -12.18
C ARG A 168 -15.75 -0.05 -13.44
N LEU A 169 -15.57 -1.33 -13.68
CA LEU A 169 -14.83 -1.84 -14.83
C LEU A 169 -15.40 -1.32 -16.17
N GLU A 170 -16.72 -1.20 -16.28
CA GLU A 170 -17.40 -0.63 -17.46
C GLU A 170 -16.95 0.81 -17.78
N GLN A 171 -16.65 1.61 -16.77
CA GLN A 171 -16.18 2.99 -16.96
C GLN A 171 -14.72 3.03 -17.42
N LEU A 172 -13.91 2.04 -17.03
CA LEU A 172 -12.53 1.88 -17.48
C LEU A 172 -12.44 1.30 -18.90
N ARG A 173 -13.47 0.58 -19.36
CA ARG A 173 -13.50 -0.13 -20.63
C ARG A 173 -13.06 0.71 -21.82
N PRO A 174 -13.57 1.93 -22.07
CA PRO A 174 -13.20 2.71 -23.27
C PRO A 174 -11.69 2.97 -23.39
N VAL A 175 -11.00 3.05 -22.24
CA VAL A 175 -9.56 3.31 -22.17
C VAL A 175 -8.75 2.01 -22.27
N LEU A 176 -9.26 0.92 -21.72
CA LEU A 176 -8.53 -0.35 -21.59
C LEU A 176 -8.80 -1.34 -22.73
N GLU A 177 -9.96 -1.25 -23.38
CA GLU A 177 -10.38 -2.22 -24.43
C GLU A 177 -9.38 -2.35 -25.59
N PRO A 178 -8.73 -1.29 -26.09
CA PRO A 178 -7.70 -1.42 -27.12
C PRO A 178 -6.51 -2.29 -26.70
N TYR A 179 -6.29 -2.44 -25.39
CA TYR A 179 -5.13 -3.11 -24.80
C TYR A 179 -5.51 -4.32 -23.96
N GLN A 180 -6.73 -4.81 -24.05
CA GLN A 180 -7.28 -5.85 -23.17
C GLN A 180 -6.43 -7.13 -23.09
N ARG A 181 -5.69 -7.51 -24.14
CA ARG A 181 -4.79 -8.67 -24.16
C ARG A 181 -3.53 -8.48 -23.32
N HIS A 182 -3.22 -7.23 -22.95
CA HIS A 182 -2.07 -6.85 -22.11
C HIS A 182 -2.47 -6.69 -20.65
N ILE A 183 -3.78 -6.81 -20.33
CA ILE A 183 -4.29 -6.51 -19.00
C ILE A 183 -4.50 -7.79 -18.21
N VAL A 184 -3.99 -7.77 -16.99
CA VAL A 184 -4.17 -8.81 -15.96
C VAL A 184 -4.96 -8.21 -14.82
N SER A 185 -6.14 -8.75 -14.54
CA SER A 185 -6.93 -8.36 -13.39
C SER A 185 -6.37 -8.99 -12.12
N LEU A 186 -6.20 -8.17 -11.07
CA LEU A 186 -5.85 -8.62 -9.72
C LEU A 186 -7.09 -8.75 -8.83
N GLN A 187 -8.29 -8.65 -9.39
CA GLN A 187 -9.55 -8.66 -8.66
C GLN A 187 -9.87 -10.03 -8.07
N LYS A 188 -10.47 -10.02 -6.86
CA LYS A 188 -10.92 -11.21 -6.14
C LYS A 188 -12.42 -11.14 -5.83
N GLY A 189 -13.00 -12.31 -5.57
CA GLY A 189 -14.38 -12.40 -5.10
C GLY A 189 -15.39 -11.78 -6.06
N LYS A 190 -16.27 -10.92 -5.56
CA LYS A 190 -17.35 -10.29 -6.35
C LYS A 190 -16.85 -9.41 -7.50
N GLN A 191 -15.71 -8.77 -7.34
CA GLN A 191 -15.10 -7.92 -8.38
C GLN A 191 -14.57 -8.77 -9.53
N ALA A 192 -14.04 -9.95 -9.27
CA ALA A 192 -13.65 -10.90 -10.30
C ALA A 192 -14.88 -11.44 -11.08
N GLU A 193 -16.04 -11.53 -10.42
CA GLU A 193 -17.30 -11.89 -11.08
C GLU A 193 -17.77 -10.80 -12.07
N GLU A 194 -17.60 -9.52 -11.72
CA GLU A 194 -17.89 -8.40 -12.62
C GLU A 194 -17.10 -8.54 -13.94
N LEU A 195 -15.82 -8.92 -13.86
CA LEU A 195 -14.99 -9.16 -15.03
C LEU A 195 -15.63 -10.17 -16.00
N ARG A 196 -16.14 -11.29 -15.47
CA ARG A 196 -16.76 -12.34 -16.28
C ARG A 196 -18.08 -11.91 -16.91
N GLN A 197 -18.82 -11.01 -16.27
CA GLN A 197 -20.11 -10.52 -16.76
C GLN A 197 -19.98 -9.46 -17.85
N THR A 198 -18.88 -8.74 -17.91
CA THR A 198 -18.69 -7.64 -18.88
C THR A 198 -18.32 -8.12 -20.28
N GLY A 199 -17.91 -9.39 -20.45
CA GLY A 199 -17.37 -9.91 -21.70
C GLY A 199 -16.05 -9.25 -22.13
N PHE A 200 -15.37 -8.60 -21.21
CA PHE A 200 -14.09 -7.93 -21.42
C PHE A 200 -12.95 -8.96 -21.35
N SER A 201 -12.22 -9.13 -22.48
CA SER A 201 -11.21 -10.20 -22.61
C SER A 201 -9.89 -9.81 -21.97
N ILE A 202 -9.87 -9.63 -20.64
CA ILE A 202 -8.65 -9.46 -19.85
C ILE A 202 -8.30 -10.76 -19.11
N ILE A 203 -7.03 -10.92 -18.78
CA ILE A 203 -6.54 -12.13 -18.10
C ILE A 203 -7.01 -12.08 -16.63
N ASP A 204 -7.71 -13.11 -16.17
CA ASP A 204 -8.03 -13.26 -14.74
C ASP A 204 -6.79 -13.74 -13.98
N GLY A 205 -6.07 -12.81 -13.37
CA GLY A 205 -4.93 -13.09 -12.49
C GLY A 205 -5.33 -13.23 -11.03
N GLY A 206 -6.59 -12.92 -10.67
CA GLY A 206 -7.08 -12.95 -9.29
C GLY A 206 -7.26 -14.35 -8.71
N ALA A 207 -7.42 -15.35 -9.58
CA ALA A 207 -7.48 -16.75 -9.16
C ALA A 207 -6.14 -17.19 -8.55
N GLY A 208 -6.16 -17.64 -7.28
CA GLY A 208 -4.94 -18.06 -6.57
C GLY A 208 -4.19 -16.95 -5.85
N LEU A 209 -4.71 -15.72 -5.80
CA LEU A 209 -4.15 -14.67 -4.94
C LEU A 209 -4.65 -14.85 -3.49
N ASP A 210 -4.29 -15.95 -2.85
CA ASP A 210 -4.80 -16.29 -1.51
C ASP A 210 -4.23 -15.37 -0.43
N ASP A 211 -3.03 -14.87 -0.62
CA ASP A 211 -2.33 -13.94 0.26
C ASP A 211 -1.55 -12.85 -0.51
N PHE A 212 -0.85 -12.00 0.23
CA PHE A 212 -0.03 -10.96 -0.36
C PHE A 212 1.30 -11.45 -0.91
N THR A 213 1.72 -12.68 -0.59
CA THR A 213 2.86 -13.33 -1.22
C THR A 213 2.58 -13.65 -2.68
N ALA A 214 1.43 -14.26 -2.94
CA ALA A 214 0.96 -14.54 -4.31
C ALA A 214 0.73 -13.24 -5.09
N THR A 215 0.15 -12.22 -4.45
CA THR A 215 -0.04 -10.89 -5.07
C THR A 215 1.28 -10.24 -5.43
N ALA A 216 2.30 -10.29 -4.55
CA ALA A 216 3.64 -9.78 -4.81
C ALA A 216 4.32 -10.52 -5.97
N ALA A 217 4.15 -11.84 -6.02
CA ALA A 217 4.68 -12.67 -7.11
C ALA A 217 4.05 -12.30 -8.46
N LEU A 218 2.74 -12.08 -8.52
CA LEU A 218 2.06 -11.61 -9.73
C LEU A 218 2.54 -10.20 -10.12
N LEU A 219 2.64 -9.27 -9.18
CA LEU A 219 3.15 -7.91 -9.42
C LEU A 219 4.58 -7.93 -9.99
N SER A 220 5.40 -8.93 -9.66
CA SER A 220 6.75 -9.05 -10.23
C SER A 220 6.76 -9.29 -11.75
N LYS A 221 5.65 -9.77 -12.32
CA LYS A 221 5.45 -10.04 -13.75
C LYS A 221 4.75 -8.91 -14.50
N ILE A 222 4.36 -7.86 -13.80
CA ILE A 222 3.59 -6.73 -14.32
C ILE A 222 4.54 -5.54 -14.49
N ASP A 223 4.49 -4.88 -15.65
CA ASP A 223 5.29 -3.67 -15.94
C ASP A 223 4.68 -2.41 -15.32
N LEU A 224 3.36 -2.34 -15.22
CA LEU A 224 2.61 -1.23 -14.67
C LEU A 224 1.37 -1.75 -13.95
N LEU A 225 1.12 -1.30 -12.73
CA LEU A 225 -0.17 -1.46 -12.05
C LEU A 225 -1.01 -0.18 -12.22
N ILE A 226 -2.26 -0.32 -12.68
CA ILE A 226 -3.28 0.74 -12.62
C ILE A 226 -4.26 0.35 -11.52
N THR A 227 -4.41 1.21 -10.52
CA THR A 227 -5.20 0.86 -9.33
C THR A 227 -5.91 2.09 -8.74
N ALA A 228 -6.90 1.85 -7.90
CA ALA A 228 -7.41 2.84 -6.96
C ALA A 228 -6.53 2.87 -5.68
N ASP A 229 -6.93 3.68 -4.69
CA ASP A 229 -6.32 3.69 -3.35
C ASP A 229 -6.67 2.40 -2.59
N THR A 230 -5.84 1.39 -2.78
CA THR A 230 -5.99 0.04 -2.20
C THR A 230 -4.70 -0.43 -1.56
N SER A 231 -4.77 -1.53 -0.81
CA SER A 231 -3.57 -2.19 -0.27
C SER A 231 -2.61 -2.68 -1.36
N VAL A 232 -3.12 -2.97 -2.57
CA VAL A 232 -2.29 -3.39 -3.71
C VAL A 232 -1.44 -2.24 -4.24
N ALA A 233 -1.93 -0.99 -4.19
CA ALA A 233 -1.14 0.21 -4.48
C ALA A 233 0.09 0.32 -3.56
N HIS A 234 -0.13 0.12 -2.25
CA HIS A 234 0.94 0.12 -1.26
C HIS A 234 1.94 -1.02 -1.47
N LEU A 235 1.45 -2.21 -1.81
CA LEU A 235 2.31 -3.35 -2.13
C LEU A 235 3.19 -3.06 -3.35
N ALA A 236 2.60 -2.56 -4.44
CA ALA A 236 3.35 -2.22 -5.65
C ALA A 236 4.43 -1.17 -5.36
N GLY A 237 4.10 -0.12 -4.63
CA GLY A 237 5.05 0.91 -4.20
C GLY A 237 6.17 0.36 -3.31
N ALA A 238 5.86 -0.54 -2.36
CA ALA A 238 6.83 -1.20 -1.49
C ALA A 238 7.79 -2.13 -2.24
N LEU A 239 7.31 -2.74 -3.33
CA LEU A 239 8.09 -3.57 -4.26
C LEU A 239 8.79 -2.74 -5.35
N GLY A 240 8.72 -1.41 -5.32
CA GLY A 240 9.31 -0.54 -6.33
C GLY A 240 8.75 -0.72 -7.73
N ARG A 241 7.53 -1.23 -7.86
CA ARG A 241 6.86 -1.42 -9.15
C ARG A 241 6.19 -0.12 -9.61
N PRO A 242 6.23 0.22 -10.91
CA PRO A 242 5.47 1.34 -11.43
C PRO A 242 3.99 1.18 -11.13
N VAL A 243 3.39 2.21 -10.55
CA VAL A 243 1.97 2.20 -10.19
C VAL A 243 1.31 3.53 -10.50
N TRP A 244 0.19 3.47 -11.22
CA TRP A 244 -0.69 4.60 -11.47
C TRP A 244 -1.90 4.50 -10.56
N ILE A 245 -2.07 5.51 -9.71
CA ILE A 245 -3.09 5.50 -8.66
C ILE A 245 -4.18 6.51 -9.02
N MET A 246 -5.39 6.01 -9.23
CA MET A 246 -6.58 6.83 -9.46
C MET A 246 -7.12 7.32 -8.13
N LEU A 247 -7.25 8.63 -7.98
CA LEU A 247 -7.66 9.26 -6.73
C LEU A 247 -8.94 10.08 -6.91
N PRO A 248 -9.86 10.02 -5.94
CA PRO A 248 -11.00 10.93 -5.87
C PRO A 248 -10.52 12.37 -5.64
N TYR A 249 -11.44 13.32 -5.77
CA TYR A 249 -11.20 14.72 -5.48
C TYR A 249 -10.78 14.96 -4.02
N ASP A 250 -11.38 14.20 -3.09
CA ASP A 250 -11.03 14.19 -1.67
C ASP A 250 -10.26 12.90 -1.36
N PRO A 251 -8.91 12.90 -1.51
CA PRO A 251 -8.09 11.71 -1.35
C PRO A 251 -7.74 11.45 0.11
N ASP A 252 -7.24 10.24 0.39
CA ASP A 252 -6.60 9.93 1.68
C ASP A 252 -5.35 10.81 1.90
N TRP A 253 -5.05 11.12 3.15
CA TRP A 253 -3.94 11.98 3.58
C TRP A 253 -2.57 11.56 3.02
N ARG A 254 -2.37 10.29 2.73
CA ARG A 254 -1.11 9.72 2.21
C ARG A 254 -0.73 10.31 0.86
N TRP A 255 -1.74 10.62 0.08
CA TRP A 255 -1.57 11.11 -1.29
C TRP A 255 -1.42 12.62 -1.36
N GLN A 256 -1.65 13.35 -0.26
CA GLN A 256 -1.60 14.80 -0.19
C GLN A 256 -2.49 15.52 -1.23
N LEU A 257 -2.34 16.82 -1.36
CA LEU A 257 -3.06 17.64 -2.34
C LEU A 257 -2.11 18.10 -3.47
N GLU A 258 -2.66 18.38 -4.65
CA GLU A 258 -2.00 19.08 -5.76
C GLU A 258 -0.69 18.46 -6.30
N ARG A 259 -0.40 17.21 -5.96
CA ARG A 259 0.81 16.48 -6.40
C ARG A 259 0.48 15.37 -7.37
N ARG A 260 1.42 15.08 -8.27
CA ARG A 260 1.40 13.90 -9.16
C ARG A 260 2.35 12.80 -8.70
N ASP A 261 3.30 13.12 -7.85
CA ASP A 261 4.20 12.22 -7.14
C ASP A 261 3.72 12.01 -5.70
N VAL A 262 4.39 11.11 -5.00
CA VAL A 262 4.13 10.88 -3.58
C VAL A 262 5.43 10.56 -2.84
N PRO A 263 5.68 11.18 -1.65
CA PRO A 263 6.93 10.95 -0.93
C PRO A 263 7.17 9.50 -0.51
N TRP A 264 6.09 8.74 -0.37
CA TRP A 264 6.14 7.34 0.05
C TRP A 264 6.68 6.39 -1.02
N TYR A 265 6.39 6.65 -2.30
CA TYR A 265 6.64 5.72 -3.41
C TYR A 265 7.12 6.48 -4.65
N PRO A 266 8.44 6.57 -4.90
CA PRO A 266 8.97 7.27 -6.08
C PRO A 266 8.49 6.70 -7.42
N THR A 267 8.00 5.47 -7.43
CA THR A 267 7.48 4.79 -8.63
C THR A 267 5.97 5.00 -8.82
N ALA A 268 5.31 5.72 -7.92
CA ALA A 268 3.88 5.98 -7.99
C ALA A 268 3.58 7.30 -8.71
N LYS A 269 2.64 7.25 -9.66
CA LYS A 269 2.08 8.42 -10.36
C LYS A 269 0.61 8.56 -10.01
N LEU A 270 0.20 9.77 -9.61
CA LEU A 270 -1.14 10.05 -9.14
C LEU A 270 -2.00 10.69 -10.23
N TYR A 271 -3.17 10.14 -10.46
CA TYR A 271 -4.20 10.64 -11.37
C TYR A 271 -5.41 11.06 -10.54
N ARG A 272 -5.62 12.37 -10.42
CA ARG A 272 -6.60 12.97 -9.51
C ARG A 272 -7.82 13.49 -10.25
N GLN A 273 -8.99 13.33 -9.66
CA GLN A 273 -10.17 14.05 -10.10
C GLN A 273 -9.93 15.56 -9.96
N PRO A 274 -10.13 16.37 -11.02
CA PRO A 274 -10.04 17.82 -10.93
C PRO A 274 -11.26 18.47 -10.26
N ALA A 275 -12.38 17.75 -10.22
CA ALA A 275 -13.61 18.14 -9.54
C ALA A 275 -14.32 16.88 -9.01
N PRO A 276 -15.19 17.00 -7.99
CA PRO A 276 -15.90 15.86 -7.43
C PRO A 276 -16.67 15.07 -8.51
N GLY A 277 -16.37 13.79 -8.63
CA GLY A 277 -17.01 12.87 -9.58
C GLY A 277 -16.50 12.93 -11.01
N ASP A 278 -15.56 13.82 -11.35
CA ASP A 278 -14.98 13.92 -12.69
C ASP A 278 -13.91 12.85 -12.94
N TRP A 279 -14.36 11.61 -13.06
CA TRP A 279 -13.53 10.51 -13.48
C TRP A 279 -13.20 10.55 -14.99
N GLY A 280 -13.95 11.28 -15.79
CA GLY A 280 -13.71 11.43 -17.22
C GLY A 280 -12.34 12.06 -17.51
N ALA A 281 -11.98 13.11 -16.79
CA ALA A 281 -10.66 13.74 -16.89
C ALA A 281 -9.52 12.79 -16.51
N VAL A 282 -9.70 12.01 -15.43
CA VAL A 282 -8.73 10.98 -14.98
C VAL A 282 -8.54 9.93 -16.07
N LEU A 283 -9.62 9.39 -16.63
CA LEU A 283 -9.57 8.38 -17.68
C LEU A 283 -8.93 8.91 -18.97
N ALA A 284 -9.23 10.14 -19.35
CA ALA A 284 -8.61 10.76 -20.52
C ALA A 284 -7.10 10.91 -20.36
N GLU A 285 -6.63 11.22 -19.17
CA GLU A 285 -5.20 11.34 -18.87
C GLU A 285 -4.52 9.97 -18.90
N ILE A 286 -5.08 8.98 -18.19
CA ILE A 286 -4.59 7.59 -18.21
C ILE A 286 -4.54 7.05 -19.64
N GLY A 287 -5.56 7.30 -20.45
CA GLY A 287 -5.61 6.84 -21.84
C GLY A 287 -4.49 7.42 -22.71
N ARG A 288 -4.17 8.68 -22.54
CA ARG A 288 -3.02 9.31 -23.25
C ARG A 288 -1.69 8.68 -22.85
N ASP A 289 -1.46 8.53 -21.56
CA ASP A 289 -0.21 7.95 -21.05
C ASP A 289 -0.08 6.46 -21.39
N LEU A 290 -1.19 5.72 -21.37
CA LEU A 290 -1.23 4.32 -21.75
C LEU A 290 -0.91 4.15 -23.25
N ALA A 291 -1.43 5.01 -24.11
CA ALA A 291 -1.09 5.00 -25.54
C ALA A 291 0.42 5.23 -25.76
N VAL A 292 1.03 6.15 -25.02
CA VAL A 292 2.50 6.39 -25.09
C VAL A 292 3.27 5.17 -24.61
N LEU A 293 2.86 4.55 -23.49
CA LEU A 293 3.50 3.33 -22.97
C LEU A 293 3.45 2.20 -23.99
N MET A 294 2.31 1.97 -24.60
CA MET A 294 2.11 0.87 -25.58
C MET A 294 2.89 1.09 -26.88
N GLN A 295 3.32 2.33 -27.16
CA GLN A 295 4.23 2.67 -28.25
C GLN A 295 5.72 2.62 -27.84
N GLY A 296 6.04 2.12 -26.63
CA GLY A 296 7.40 1.97 -26.12
C GLY A 296 7.91 3.16 -25.30
N GLY A 297 7.10 4.17 -25.05
CA GLY A 297 7.46 5.36 -24.26
C GLY A 297 7.43 5.09 -22.74
N ARG A 298 8.50 4.55 -22.17
CA ARG A 298 8.55 4.17 -20.73
C ARG A 298 8.65 5.35 -19.76
N ALA A 299 8.93 6.55 -20.22
CA ALA A 299 9.03 7.75 -19.36
C ALA A 299 7.73 8.11 -18.63
N VAL A 300 6.57 7.64 -19.13
CA VAL A 300 5.27 7.87 -18.50
C VAL A 300 5.01 6.99 -17.27
N LEU A 301 5.83 5.96 -17.03
CA LEU A 301 5.65 5.01 -15.94
C LEU A 301 5.81 5.65 -14.56
N THR A 302 6.65 6.67 -14.45
CA THR A 302 6.90 7.41 -13.21
C THR A 302 6.41 8.85 -13.31
N PRO A 303 6.20 9.54 -12.19
CA PRO A 303 5.87 10.96 -12.24
C PRO A 303 6.99 11.76 -12.92
N PRO A 304 6.67 12.90 -13.54
CA PRO A 304 7.71 13.84 -13.99
C PRO A 304 8.53 14.32 -12.80
N ALA A 305 9.82 14.52 -13.05
CA ALA A 305 10.75 15.02 -12.03
C ALA A 305 10.38 16.43 -11.56
#